data_8f5b86a90cd7ed1b1f7047b95e0299cd
#
_entry.id   8f5b86a90cd7ed1b1f7047b95e0299cd
#
_cell.length_a   1.000
_cell.length_b   1.000
_cell.length_c   1.000
_cell.angle_alpha   90.00
_cell.angle_beta   90.00
_cell.angle_gamma   90.00
#
_symmetry.space_group_name_H-M   'P 1'
#
loop_
_entity.id
_entity.type
_entity.pdbx_description
1 polymer ?
#
loop_
_entity_poly.entity_id
_entity_poly.type
_entity_poly.pdbx_seq_one_letter_code
_entity_poly.pdbx_strand_id
1 'polypeptide(L)'
;GDYGGGGQPEADVAALVHSWNPDFIITVGDNNYPSGAASTIDPNIGQFYHDFIYPYTGNYGGGATENKFFPSLGNHDWLTSNAQPYLNYFTLPNNERYYDFERGPVHFFAIDSDAQEPAGITAGSPQALWLRDALAAAATPWKLVYFHHAPYSSGAHGSTVALQWPFAAWGASAVLAGHDHTYERILQDG
;
A
#
# COMPACT_ATOMS: atom_id res chain seq x y z
N GLY A 1 6.46 1.32 -3.72
CA GLY A 1 6.86 1.02 -2.33
C GLY A 1 8.30 1.30 -2.06
N ASP A 2 8.69 1.16 -0.80
CA ASP A 2 10.10 1.21 -0.39
C ASP A 2 10.75 2.57 -0.73
N TYR A 3 10.03 3.68 -0.50
CA TYR A 3 10.39 5.00 -1.02
C TYR A 3 10.65 6.05 0.06
N GLY A 4 9.98 5.98 1.21
CA GLY A 4 9.91 7.03 2.24
C GLY A 4 11.20 7.23 3.04
N GLY A 5 12.30 7.52 2.37
CA GLY A 5 13.61 7.77 2.98
C GLY A 5 13.94 9.24 3.25
N GLY A 6 13.14 10.17 2.74
CA GLY A 6 13.28 11.61 2.97
C GLY A 6 14.52 12.24 2.31
N GLY A 7 15.08 11.65 1.27
CA GLY A 7 16.30 12.14 0.64
C GLY A 7 16.15 12.56 -0.82
N GLN A 8 17.26 12.91 -1.46
CA GLN A 8 17.28 13.34 -2.87
C GLN A 8 16.69 12.29 -3.83
N PRO A 9 16.94 10.97 -3.67
CA PRO A 9 16.31 9.97 -4.55
C PRO A 9 14.78 10.00 -4.51
N GLU A 10 14.20 10.19 -3.33
CA GLU A 10 12.75 10.33 -3.19
C GLU A 10 12.25 11.64 -3.81
N ALA A 11 12.96 12.75 -3.61
CA ALA A 11 12.62 14.03 -4.23
C ALA A 11 12.60 13.94 -5.76
N ASP A 12 13.56 13.24 -6.36
CA ASP A 12 13.65 13.06 -7.81
C ASP A 12 12.47 12.22 -8.34
N VAL A 13 12.11 11.15 -7.64
CA VAL A 13 10.94 10.33 -7.97
C VAL A 13 9.64 11.11 -7.80
N ALA A 14 9.50 11.86 -6.71
CA ALA A 14 8.32 12.69 -6.47
C ALA A 14 8.16 13.75 -7.56
N ALA A 15 9.25 14.43 -7.95
CA ALA A 15 9.21 15.40 -9.05
C ALA A 15 8.74 14.77 -10.37
N LEU A 16 9.18 13.53 -10.65
CA LEU A 16 8.73 12.79 -11.82
C LEU A 16 7.23 12.45 -11.73
N VAL A 17 6.77 11.95 -10.57
CA VAL A 17 5.35 11.65 -10.34
C VAL A 17 4.49 12.89 -10.52
N HIS A 18 4.89 14.04 -9.94
CA HIS A 18 4.19 15.32 -10.13
C HIS A 18 4.14 15.75 -11.60
N SER A 19 5.21 15.51 -12.36
CA SER A 19 5.25 15.85 -13.79
C SER A 19 4.23 15.06 -14.62
N TRP A 20 3.81 13.89 -14.16
CA TRP A 20 2.78 13.07 -14.79
C TRP A 20 1.36 13.54 -14.45
N ASN A 21 1.21 14.36 -13.43
CA ASN A 21 -0.07 14.85 -12.90
C ASN A 21 -1.10 13.71 -12.74
N PRO A 22 -0.82 12.69 -11.94
CA PRO A 22 -1.70 11.54 -11.79
C PRO A 22 -2.98 11.93 -11.04
N ASP A 23 -4.08 11.24 -11.32
CA ASP A 23 -5.34 11.44 -10.60
C ASP A 23 -5.23 11.01 -9.14
N PHE A 24 -4.43 9.98 -8.86
CA PHE A 24 -4.15 9.46 -7.51
C PHE A 24 -2.87 8.60 -7.49
N ILE A 25 -2.40 8.27 -6.30
CA ILE A 25 -1.22 7.45 -6.04
C ILE A 25 -1.63 6.27 -5.16
N ILE A 26 -1.16 5.06 -5.49
CA ILE A 26 -1.11 3.91 -4.58
C ILE A 26 0.35 3.62 -4.22
N THR A 27 0.61 3.11 -3.02
CA THR A 27 1.94 2.64 -2.65
C THR A 27 1.89 1.20 -2.13
N VAL A 28 2.97 0.45 -2.34
CA VAL A 28 3.08 -0.94 -1.92
C VAL A 28 3.98 -1.07 -0.67
N GLY A 29 3.69 -0.26 0.33
CA GLY A 29 4.31 -0.34 1.66
C GLY A 29 5.69 0.30 1.80
N ASP A 30 6.22 0.26 3.02
CA ASP A 30 7.44 0.92 3.45
C ASP A 30 7.44 2.41 3.08
N ASN A 31 6.45 3.09 3.67
CA ASN A 31 6.19 4.49 3.38
C ASN A 31 7.06 5.42 4.24
N ASN A 32 7.63 4.95 5.36
CA ASN A 32 8.30 5.81 6.32
C ASN A 32 9.51 5.10 6.98
N TYR A 33 10.69 5.31 6.40
CA TYR A 33 11.95 4.79 6.94
C TYR A 33 12.51 5.67 8.07
N PRO A 34 13.39 5.10 8.98
CA PRO A 34 13.75 3.68 9.02
C PRO A 34 12.76 2.81 9.80
N SER A 35 11.80 3.38 10.53
CA SER A 35 11.01 2.64 11.52
C SER A 35 9.56 3.09 11.65
N GLY A 36 9.00 3.77 10.69
CA GLY A 36 7.61 4.23 10.76
C GLY A 36 7.32 5.27 11.85
N ALA A 37 8.34 6.03 12.29
CA ALA A 37 8.21 6.93 13.43
C ALA A 37 7.34 8.16 13.11
N ALA A 38 6.59 8.66 14.10
CA ALA A 38 5.76 9.86 13.97
C ALA A 38 6.58 11.13 13.63
N SER A 39 7.85 11.18 14.04
CA SER A 39 8.72 12.32 13.77
C SER A 39 9.25 12.37 12.33
N THR A 40 9.18 11.25 11.60
CA THR A 40 9.72 11.14 10.25
C THR A 40 8.63 11.04 9.17
N ILE A 41 7.39 10.71 9.53
CA ILE A 41 6.35 10.44 8.54
C ILE A 41 6.02 11.67 7.69
N ASP A 42 5.88 12.85 8.30
CA ASP A 42 5.61 14.07 7.55
C ASP A 42 6.82 14.55 6.73
N PRO A 43 8.06 14.57 7.27
CA PRO A 43 9.26 14.80 6.45
C PRO A 43 9.45 13.82 5.29
N ASN A 44 9.14 12.55 5.48
CA ASN A 44 9.36 11.52 4.47
C ASN A 44 8.22 11.44 3.44
N ILE A 45 6.99 11.78 3.81
CA ILE A 45 5.83 11.64 2.92
C ILE A 45 5.24 13.01 2.58
N GLY A 46 4.86 13.78 3.61
CA GLY A 46 4.18 15.06 3.42
C GLY A 46 5.02 16.07 2.65
N GLN A 47 6.31 16.10 2.88
CA GLN A 47 7.24 16.96 2.14
C GLN A 47 7.11 16.80 0.63
N PHE A 48 6.80 15.62 0.15
CA PHE A 48 6.81 15.28 -1.27
C PHE A 48 5.41 15.06 -1.87
N TYR A 49 4.42 14.70 -1.05
CA TYR A 49 3.11 14.23 -1.56
C TYR A 49 1.90 14.84 -0.84
N HIS A 50 2.07 15.90 -0.03
CA HIS A 50 0.98 16.49 0.76
C HIS A 50 -0.23 16.88 -0.09
N ASP A 51 -0.05 17.32 -1.31
CA ASP A 51 -1.10 17.75 -2.24
C ASP A 51 -1.94 16.58 -2.83
N PHE A 52 -1.58 15.33 -2.51
CA PHE A 52 -2.39 14.13 -2.76
C PHE A 52 -3.11 13.62 -1.50
N ILE A 53 -2.74 14.09 -0.30
CA ILE A 53 -3.25 13.59 0.98
C ILE A 53 -4.43 14.43 1.46
N TYR A 54 -5.51 13.78 1.92
CA TYR A 54 -6.66 14.43 2.54
C TYR A 54 -7.25 13.57 3.68
N PRO A 55 -7.56 14.20 4.83
CA PRO A 55 -7.10 15.52 5.24
C PRO A 55 -5.60 15.55 5.50
N TYR A 56 -4.91 16.59 5.11
CA TYR A 56 -3.50 16.76 5.44
C TYR A 56 -3.35 17.77 6.57
N THR A 57 -2.63 17.41 7.62
CA THR A 57 -2.41 18.23 8.82
C THR A 57 -0.92 18.47 9.12
N GLY A 58 -0.04 18.12 8.17
CA GLY A 58 1.42 18.31 8.30
C GLY A 58 1.89 19.74 7.99
N ASN A 59 3.21 19.87 7.76
CA ASN A 59 3.87 21.18 7.76
C ASN A 59 4.33 21.66 6.37
N TYR A 60 4.09 20.91 5.30
CA TYR A 60 4.70 21.18 3.98
C TYR A 60 3.77 21.87 2.97
N GLY A 61 2.57 22.23 3.35
CA GLY A 61 1.64 22.98 2.49
C GLY A 61 0.18 22.63 2.73
N GLY A 62 -0.67 22.97 1.77
CA GLY A 62 -2.07 22.55 1.75
C GLY A 62 -2.21 21.11 1.28
N GLY A 63 -3.18 20.38 1.82
CA GLY A 63 -3.54 19.05 1.33
C GLY A 63 -4.44 19.09 0.10
N ALA A 64 -4.78 17.90 -0.40
CA ALA A 64 -5.81 17.73 -1.41
C ALA A 64 -7.20 18.14 -0.86
N THR A 65 -8.17 18.31 -1.74
CA THR A 65 -9.58 18.53 -1.37
C THR A 65 -10.35 17.22 -1.18
N GLU A 66 -9.79 16.12 -1.66
CA GLU A 66 -10.25 14.75 -1.49
C GLU A 66 -9.03 13.83 -1.44
N ASN A 67 -9.16 12.61 -0.88
CA ASN A 67 -8.01 11.73 -0.79
C ASN A 67 -7.61 11.17 -2.17
N LYS A 68 -6.33 11.36 -2.51
CA LYS A 68 -5.67 10.88 -3.73
C LYS A 68 -4.43 10.06 -3.42
N PHE A 69 -4.18 9.73 -2.14
CA PHE A 69 -3.03 8.96 -1.72
C PHE A 69 -3.50 7.73 -0.94
N PHE A 70 -3.29 6.54 -1.48
CA PHE A 70 -3.81 5.28 -0.96
C PHE A 70 -2.67 4.30 -0.69
N PRO A 71 -1.96 4.42 0.43
CA PRO A 71 -0.83 3.57 0.77
C PRO A 71 -1.27 2.22 1.35
N SER A 72 -0.47 1.16 1.15
CA SER A 72 -0.50 -0.02 2.00
C SER A 72 0.61 0.04 3.05
N LEU A 73 0.48 -0.73 4.12
CA LEU A 73 1.50 -0.86 5.16
C LEU A 73 2.65 -1.77 4.71
N GLY A 74 3.88 -1.42 5.11
CA GLY A 74 5.05 -2.28 5.01
C GLY A 74 5.66 -2.57 6.38
N ASN A 75 6.66 -3.43 6.45
CA ASN A 75 7.24 -3.83 7.73
C ASN A 75 7.94 -2.66 8.47
N HIS A 76 8.52 -1.71 7.75
CA HIS A 76 9.08 -0.51 8.38
C HIS A 76 8.02 0.38 9.01
N ASP A 77 6.83 0.46 8.44
CA ASP A 77 5.70 1.21 9.00
C ASP A 77 5.21 0.60 10.34
N TRP A 78 5.36 -0.72 10.52
CA TRP A 78 4.94 -1.46 11.72
C TRP A 78 5.91 -1.32 12.91
N LEU A 79 7.18 -0.96 12.70
CA LEU A 79 8.20 -0.96 13.75
C LEU A 79 7.92 0.01 14.90
N THR A 80 7.16 1.08 14.67
CA THR A 80 6.79 2.03 15.72
C THR A 80 5.34 1.86 16.15
N SER A 81 5.14 1.43 17.40
CA SER A 81 3.82 1.42 18.08
C SER A 81 2.72 0.73 17.25
N ASN A 82 3.04 -0.40 16.62
CA ASN A 82 2.09 -1.18 15.81
C ASN A 82 1.44 -0.33 14.71
N ALA A 83 2.27 0.33 13.91
CA ALA A 83 1.87 1.22 12.81
C ALA A 83 1.03 2.44 13.22
N GLN A 84 0.97 2.78 14.51
CA GLN A 84 0.13 3.89 14.97
C GLN A 84 0.46 5.24 14.31
N PRO A 85 1.74 5.61 14.01
CA PRO A 85 2.03 6.83 13.28
C PRO A 85 1.39 6.88 11.89
N TYR A 86 1.36 5.76 11.15
CA TYR A 86 0.69 5.64 9.87
C TYR A 86 -0.83 5.85 10.01
N LEU A 87 -1.47 5.14 10.95
CA LEU A 87 -2.91 5.25 11.23
C LEU A 87 -3.34 6.63 11.72
N ASN A 88 -2.44 7.38 12.36
CA ASN A 88 -2.70 8.76 12.78
C ASN A 88 -2.49 9.78 11.65
N TYR A 89 -1.71 9.42 10.65
CA TYR A 89 -1.30 10.33 9.58
C TYR A 89 -2.24 10.29 8.38
N PHE A 90 -2.69 9.11 8.01
CA PHE A 90 -3.62 8.92 6.90
C PHE A 90 -5.06 8.76 7.39
N THR A 91 -6.00 9.14 6.55
CA THR A 91 -7.43 8.83 6.71
C THR A 91 -7.83 7.98 5.51
N LEU A 92 -8.02 6.70 5.75
CA LEU A 92 -8.26 5.70 4.71
C LEU A 92 -9.59 4.98 4.94
N PRO A 93 -10.15 4.30 3.94
CA PRO A 93 -11.40 3.55 4.13
C PRO A 93 -11.28 2.42 5.16
N ASN A 94 -12.42 1.94 5.65
CA ASN A 94 -12.57 0.79 6.55
C ASN A 94 -11.74 0.92 7.84
N ASN A 95 -10.81 -0.01 8.08
CA ASN A 95 -9.95 -0.01 9.25
C ASN A 95 -8.54 0.57 8.98
N GLU A 96 -8.35 1.18 7.78
CA GLU A 96 -7.11 1.86 7.35
C GLU A 96 -5.89 0.94 7.15
N ARG A 97 -5.92 -0.29 7.66
CA ARG A 97 -4.87 -1.29 7.43
C ARG A 97 -5.12 -2.13 6.19
N TYR A 98 -6.38 -2.55 6.00
CA TYR A 98 -6.82 -3.16 4.75
C TYR A 98 -8.17 -2.56 4.35
N TYR A 99 -8.30 -2.21 3.09
CA TYR A 99 -9.44 -1.44 2.58
C TYR A 99 -9.56 -1.57 1.07
N ASP A 100 -10.65 -1.05 0.55
CA ASP A 100 -10.89 -1.00 -0.89
C ASP A 100 -11.47 0.35 -1.32
N PHE A 101 -11.31 0.65 -2.59
CA PHE A 101 -11.90 1.82 -3.23
C PHE A 101 -11.97 1.64 -4.75
N GLU A 102 -12.87 2.38 -5.39
CA GLU A 102 -13.01 2.35 -6.85
C GLU A 102 -12.51 3.64 -7.50
N ARG A 103 -11.88 3.47 -8.66
CA ARG A 103 -11.54 4.57 -9.57
C ARG A 103 -11.80 4.13 -11.01
N GLY A 104 -12.81 4.74 -11.65
CA GLY A 104 -13.21 4.38 -13.00
C GLY A 104 -13.55 2.89 -13.13
N PRO A 105 -12.93 2.16 -14.07
CA PRO A 105 -13.21 0.74 -14.30
C PRO A 105 -12.44 -0.21 -13.37
N VAL A 106 -11.70 0.31 -12.38
CA VAL A 106 -10.82 -0.49 -11.53
C VAL A 106 -11.26 -0.42 -10.07
N HIS A 107 -11.38 -1.58 -9.42
CA HIS A 107 -11.52 -1.72 -7.98
C HIS A 107 -10.16 -2.08 -7.39
N PHE A 108 -9.69 -1.28 -6.45
CA PHE A 108 -8.41 -1.43 -5.76
C PHE A 108 -8.64 -2.00 -4.38
N PHE A 109 -7.80 -2.97 -3.99
CA PHE A 109 -7.85 -3.63 -2.70
C PHE A 109 -6.46 -3.56 -2.07
N ALA A 110 -6.30 -2.75 -1.03
CA ALA A 110 -5.12 -2.76 -0.18
C ALA A 110 -5.27 -3.84 0.89
N ILE A 111 -4.24 -4.63 1.11
CA ILE A 111 -4.16 -5.51 2.28
C ILE A 111 -2.90 -5.22 3.09
N ASP A 112 -2.93 -5.56 4.35
CA ASP A 112 -1.76 -5.52 5.21
C ASP A 112 -1.09 -6.90 5.20
N SER A 113 0.15 -6.92 4.75
CA SER A 113 0.93 -8.14 4.58
C SER A 113 1.90 -8.41 5.72
N ASP A 114 1.93 -7.55 6.75
CA ASP A 114 2.81 -7.75 7.90
C ASP A 114 2.28 -8.84 8.83
N ALA A 115 3.18 -9.64 9.39
CA ALA A 115 2.83 -10.73 10.29
C ALA A 115 2.19 -10.26 11.61
N GLN A 116 2.30 -8.96 11.94
CA GLN A 116 1.69 -8.34 13.11
C GLN A 116 0.23 -7.92 12.87
N GLU A 117 -0.30 -8.00 11.62
CA GLU A 117 -1.70 -7.64 11.33
C GLU A 117 -2.66 -8.48 12.20
N PRO A 118 -3.48 -7.85 13.06
CA PRO A 118 -4.35 -8.57 13.99
C PRO A 118 -5.40 -9.47 13.31
N ALA A 119 -5.82 -9.12 12.10
CA ALA A 119 -6.74 -9.93 11.31
C ALA A 119 -6.04 -11.09 10.58
N GLY A 120 -4.70 -11.19 10.71
CA GLY A 120 -3.86 -12.26 10.16
C GLY A 120 -3.64 -12.21 8.66
N ILE A 121 -2.60 -12.94 8.22
CA ILE A 121 -2.12 -12.96 6.83
C ILE A 121 -2.19 -14.33 6.15
N THR A 122 -2.78 -15.34 6.78
CA THR A 122 -2.97 -16.65 6.14
C THR A 122 -4.23 -16.68 5.28
N ALA A 123 -4.32 -17.59 4.33
CA ALA A 123 -5.47 -17.70 3.41
C ALA A 123 -6.85 -17.91 4.10
N GLY A 124 -6.86 -18.37 5.35
CA GLY A 124 -8.08 -18.52 6.15
C GLY A 124 -8.29 -17.41 7.18
N SER A 125 -7.46 -16.39 7.22
CA SER A 125 -7.55 -15.29 8.17
C SER A 125 -8.76 -14.39 7.89
N PRO A 126 -9.27 -13.65 8.89
CA PRO A 126 -10.34 -12.68 8.68
C PRO A 126 -10.07 -11.69 7.54
N GLN A 127 -8.84 -11.19 7.40
CA GLN A 127 -8.47 -10.30 6.29
C GLN A 127 -8.57 -11.00 4.93
N ALA A 128 -8.09 -12.23 4.82
CA ALA A 128 -8.15 -13.00 3.57
C ALA A 128 -9.58 -13.32 3.16
N LEU A 129 -10.44 -13.67 4.12
CA LEU A 129 -11.85 -13.92 3.88
C LEU A 129 -12.59 -12.65 3.45
N TRP A 130 -12.28 -11.51 4.08
CA TRP A 130 -12.79 -10.21 3.65
C TRP A 130 -12.40 -9.91 2.19
N LEU A 131 -11.13 -10.07 1.83
CA LEU A 131 -10.67 -9.82 0.46
C LEU A 131 -11.37 -10.72 -0.55
N ARG A 132 -11.49 -12.02 -0.26
CA ARG A 132 -12.20 -13.00 -1.11
C ARG A 132 -13.63 -12.53 -1.38
N ASP A 133 -14.36 -12.18 -0.32
CA ASP A 133 -15.77 -11.81 -0.42
C ASP A 133 -15.94 -10.45 -1.12
N ALA A 134 -15.04 -9.50 -0.87
CA ALA A 134 -15.00 -8.20 -1.54
C ALA A 134 -14.69 -8.32 -3.04
N LEU A 135 -13.71 -9.15 -3.41
CA LEU A 135 -13.39 -9.46 -4.83
C LEU A 135 -14.58 -10.12 -5.54
N ALA A 136 -15.30 -11.03 -4.87
CA ALA A 136 -16.47 -11.68 -5.43
C ALA A 136 -17.65 -10.71 -5.61
N ALA A 137 -17.81 -9.73 -4.72
CA ALA A 137 -18.87 -8.73 -4.78
C ALA A 137 -18.57 -7.61 -5.79
N ALA A 138 -17.30 -7.35 -6.12
CA ALA A 138 -16.90 -6.27 -7.01
C ALA A 138 -17.42 -6.47 -8.43
N ALA A 139 -18.12 -5.45 -8.95
CA ALA A 139 -18.72 -5.47 -10.29
C ALA A 139 -17.82 -4.87 -11.38
N THR A 140 -16.73 -4.23 -11.00
CA THR A 140 -15.80 -3.60 -11.95
C THR A 140 -15.05 -4.64 -12.79
N PRO A 141 -14.72 -4.33 -14.06
CA PRO A 141 -14.00 -5.27 -14.93
C PRO A 141 -12.58 -5.58 -14.47
N TRP A 142 -11.94 -4.65 -13.74
CA TRP A 142 -10.58 -4.83 -13.26
C TRP A 142 -10.53 -4.78 -11.73
N LYS A 143 -9.82 -5.72 -11.12
CA LYS A 143 -9.66 -5.88 -9.67
C LYS A 143 -8.19 -5.99 -9.35
N LEU A 144 -7.63 -4.95 -8.75
CA LEU A 144 -6.20 -4.87 -8.46
C LEU A 144 -5.98 -4.97 -6.95
N VAL A 145 -5.22 -5.97 -6.52
CA VAL A 145 -4.80 -6.14 -5.13
C VAL A 145 -3.39 -5.61 -4.98
N TYR A 146 -3.10 -4.88 -3.89
CA TYR A 146 -1.75 -4.36 -3.65
C TYR A 146 -1.41 -4.40 -2.16
N PHE A 147 -0.15 -4.70 -1.88
CA PHE A 147 0.40 -4.84 -0.53
C PHE A 147 1.94 -4.88 -0.57
N HIS A 148 2.60 -5.09 0.58
CA HIS A 148 4.04 -4.95 0.66
C HIS A 148 4.80 -6.25 0.39
N HIS A 149 4.65 -7.29 1.24
CA HIS A 149 5.45 -8.51 1.14
C HIS A 149 5.03 -9.37 -0.05
N ALA A 150 5.93 -9.60 -0.99
CA ALA A 150 5.64 -10.34 -2.21
C ALA A 150 5.29 -11.82 -1.93
N PRO A 151 4.15 -12.35 -2.45
CA PRO A 151 3.81 -13.76 -2.30
C PRO A 151 4.80 -14.67 -3.04
N TYR A 152 5.35 -14.17 -4.14
CA TYR A 152 6.39 -14.82 -4.95
C TYR A 152 7.47 -13.80 -5.27
N SER A 153 8.73 -14.13 -5.00
CA SER A 153 9.88 -13.30 -5.32
C SER A 153 11.14 -14.14 -5.48
N SER A 154 11.98 -13.79 -6.43
CA SER A 154 13.35 -14.27 -6.55
C SER A 154 14.37 -13.33 -5.91
N GLY A 155 13.93 -12.24 -5.30
CA GLY A 155 14.75 -11.25 -4.61
C GLY A 155 15.34 -11.76 -3.30
N ALA A 156 16.07 -10.88 -2.62
CA ALA A 156 16.85 -11.25 -1.43
C ALA A 156 15.99 -11.65 -0.23
N HIS A 157 14.79 -11.06 -0.07
CA HIS A 157 13.85 -11.41 0.99
C HIS A 157 13.03 -12.66 0.67
N GLY A 158 12.91 -13.00 -0.61
CA GLY A 158 12.20 -14.17 -1.10
C GLY A 158 10.68 -14.10 -0.98
N SER A 159 10.05 -15.23 -1.21
CA SER A 159 8.59 -15.35 -1.23
C SER A 159 7.97 -15.41 0.16
N THR A 160 6.86 -14.71 0.37
CA THR A 160 6.06 -14.78 1.61
C THR A 160 4.96 -15.83 1.44
N VAL A 161 5.26 -17.07 1.82
CA VAL A 161 4.37 -18.22 1.60
C VAL A 161 2.97 -18.04 2.22
N ALA A 162 2.87 -17.38 3.37
CA ALA A 162 1.58 -17.11 4.03
C ALA A 162 0.64 -16.25 3.17
N LEU A 163 1.17 -15.50 2.21
CA LEU A 163 0.43 -14.63 1.28
C LEU A 163 0.21 -15.27 -0.10
N GLN A 164 0.57 -16.51 -0.31
CA GLN A 164 0.27 -17.25 -1.54
C GLN A 164 -1.21 -17.65 -1.58
N TRP A 165 -2.08 -16.64 -1.53
CA TRP A 165 -3.52 -16.84 -1.60
C TRP A 165 -3.95 -17.11 -3.04
N PRO A 166 -5.09 -17.76 -3.26
CA PRO A 166 -5.56 -18.05 -4.62
C PRO A 166 -6.22 -16.81 -5.26
N PHE A 167 -5.47 -15.72 -5.40
CA PHE A 167 -5.95 -14.41 -5.87
C PHE A 167 -6.70 -14.51 -7.21
N ALA A 168 -6.14 -15.24 -8.17
CA ALA A 168 -6.77 -15.42 -9.48
C ALA A 168 -8.12 -16.15 -9.36
N ALA A 169 -8.19 -17.21 -8.54
CA ALA A 169 -9.44 -17.94 -8.29
C ALA A 169 -10.48 -17.09 -7.55
N TRP A 170 -10.05 -16.09 -6.76
CA TRP A 170 -10.94 -15.14 -6.11
C TRP A 170 -11.36 -13.98 -7.03
N GLY A 171 -10.79 -13.92 -8.24
CA GLY A 171 -11.15 -12.95 -9.27
C GLY A 171 -10.26 -11.71 -9.35
N ALA A 172 -9.10 -11.68 -8.69
CA ALA A 172 -8.13 -10.61 -8.88
C ALA A 172 -7.56 -10.63 -10.30
N SER A 173 -7.45 -9.46 -10.91
CA SER A 173 -6.86 -9.29 -12.25
C SER A 173 -5.35 -9.16 -12.19
N ALA A 174 -4.83 -8.56 -11.11
CA ALA A 174 -3.40 -8.41 -10.86
C ALA A 174 -3.14 -8.23 -9.35
N VAL A 175 -1.92 -8.59 -8.96
CA VAL A 175 -1.37 -8.34 -7.61
C VAL A 175 -0.08 -7.54 -7.74
N LEU A 176 0.06 -6.46 -6.98
CA LEU A 176 1.27 -5.64 -6.91
C LEU A 176 1.88 -5.77 -5.51
N ALA A 177 3.19 -5.95 -5.45
CA ALA A 177 3.93 -6.02 -4.19
C ALA A 177 5.26 -5.27 -4.27
N GLY A 178 5.88 -5.01 -3.11
CA GLY A 178 7.18 -4.36 -2.94
C GLY A 178 8.17 -5.24 -2.20
N HIS A 179 8.86 -4.67 -1.22
CA HIS A 179 9.75 -5.30 -0.25
C HIS A 179 11.13 -5.71 -0.78
N ASP A 180 11.22 -6.36 -1.93
CA ASP A 180 12.49 -6.86 -2.47
C ASP A 180 13.29 -5.83 -3.30
N HIS A 181 12.78 -4.61 -3.48
CA HIS A 181 13.41 -3.54 -4.25
C HIS A 181 13.82 -3.97 -5.67
N THR A 182 13.08 -4.91 -6.25
CA THR A 182 13.32 -5.46 -7.57
C THR A 182 12.09 -5.30 -8.46
N TYR A 183 12.28 -5.36 -9.76
CA TYR A 183 11.17 -5.49 -10.70
C TYR A 183 11.10 -6.94 -11.21
N GLU A 184 10.02 -7.61 -10.88
CA GLU A 184 9.67 -8.91 -11.40
C GLU A 184 8.25 -8.90 -11.96
N ARG A 185 8.02 -9.67 -13.00
CA ARG A 185 6.68 -9.96 -13.52
C ARG A 185 6.48 -11.47 -13.54
N ILE A 186 5.65 -11.97 -12.67
CA ILE A 186 5.33 -13.38 -12.53
C ILE A 186 3.94 -13.62 -13.11
N LEU A 187 3.84 -14.56 -14.03
CA LEU A 187 2.56 -15.08 -14.49
C LEU A 187 2.22 -16.28 -13.63
N GLN A 188 1.14 -16.15 -12.87
CA GLN A 188 0.61 -17.24 -12.09
C GLN A 188 -0.59 -17.80 -12.82
N ASP A 189 -0.37 -19.01 -13.35
CA ASP A 189 -1.37 -19.64 -14.10
C ASP A 189 -2.49 -20.07 -13.50
N GLY A 190 -3.31 -19.66 -14.19
CA GLY A 190 -4.33 -20.57 -14.40
C GLY A 190 -4.17 -21.61 -15.51
#